data_abd6ed1e6cef221963e86258f985066b
#
_entry.id   abd6ed1e6cef221963e86258f985066b
#
_cell.length_a   1.000
_cell.length_b   1.000
_cell.length_c   1.000
_cell.angle_alpha   90.00
_cell.angle_beta   90.00
_cell.angle_gamma   90.00
#
_symmetry.space_group_name_H-M   'P 1'
#
loop_
_entity.id
_entity.type
_entity.pdbx_description
1 polymer ?
#
loop_
_entity_poly.entity_id
_entity_poly.type
_entity_poly.pdbx_seq_one_letter_code
_entity_poly.pdbx_strand_id
1 'polypeptide(L)'
;MTVEEFFDQVITVRMREDRSSLDIIDQTLLPGTIKRINLNTKEEIWEAIKKLRVRGAPAIGAAAAYGIALLASGIAGDQYDAFYSRFKELKDYLASSRPTAVNLFWALNRMEAAVTANKERDVTAIKELLFEEADKIREEDIQISRGIGEIGFGLLKELKKEGREIGILTHCNAGTLATAKYGTATAPMYIALE
;
A
#
# COMPACT_ATOMS: atom_id res chain seq x y z
N MET A 1 7.22 19.03 -15.68
CA MET A 1 6.69 17.84 -14.98
C MET A 1 5.39 18.24 -14.31
N THR A 2 4.30 17.66 -14.72
CA THR A 2 2.99 17.84 -14.08
C THR A 2 2.94 17.09 -12.75
N VAL A 3 1.95 17.36 -11.91
CA VAL A 3 1.73 16.62 -10.65
C VAL A 3 1.47 15.14 -10.94
N GLU A 4 0.77 14.85 -12.02
CA GLU A 4 0.45 13.49 -12.45
C GLU A 4 1.72 12.73 -12.88
N GLU A 5 2.56 13.32 -13.75
CA GLU A 5 3.88 12.77 -14.11
C GLU A 5 4.78 12.52 -12.90
N PHE A 6 4.71 13.37 -11.88
CA PHE A 6 5.43 13.15 -10.63
C PHE A 6 4.92 11.92 -9.89
N PHE A 7 3.60 11.78 -9.75
CA PHE A 7 3.03 10.61 -9.06
C PHE A 7 3.34 9.29 -9.78
N ASP A 8 3.36 9.27 -11.10
CA ASP A 8 3.73 8.09 -11.87
C ASP A 8 5.16 7.61 -11.60
N GLN A 9 6.07 8.55 -11.33
CA GLN A 9 7.46 8.23 -10.99
C GLN A 9 7.63 7.73 -9.54
N VAL A 10 6.78 8.17 -8.62
CA VAL A 10 6.89 7.90 -7.18
C VAL A 10 5.84 6.94 -6.63
N ILE A 11 5.22 6.10 -7.49
CA ILE A 11 4.33 5.03 -7.01
C ILE A 11 5.10 4.16 -6.02
N THR A 12 4.69 4.20 -4.75
CA THR A 12 5.41 3.55 -3.66
C THR A 12 5.30 2.04 -3.73
N VAL A 13 4.09 1.54 -4.00
CA VAL A 13 3.73 0.12 -4.04
C VAL A 13 2.72 -0.11 -5.15
N ARG A 14 2.96 -1.09 -6.01
CA ARG A 14 1.99 -1.54 -7.01
C ARG A 14 2.18 -3.03 -7.33
N MET A 15 1.12 -3.70 -7.67
CA MET A 15 1.18 -5.00 -8.33
C MET A 15 1.54 -4.79 -9.81
N ARG A 16 2.42 -5.62 -10.36
CA ARG A 16 2.65 -5.63 -11.81
C ARG A 16 1.39 -6.10 -12.53
N GLU A 17 1.17 -5.61 -13.75
CA GLU A 17 -0.01 -5.97 -14.57
C GLU A 17 -0.12 -7.48 -14.82
N ASP A 18 1.02 -8.15 -15.01
CA ASP A 18 1.11 -9.60 -15.17
C ASP A 18 0.97 -10.38 -13.85
N ARG A 19 0.82 -9.67 -12.73
CA ARG A 19 0.73 -10.22 -11.37
C ARG A 19 1.91 -11.12 -10.98
N SER A 20 3.07 -10.96 -11.62
CA SER A 20 4.26 -11.77 -11.37
C SER A 20 5.05 -11.36 -10.14
N SER A 21 4.92 -10.11 -9.70
CA SER A 21 5.64 -9.57 -8.57
C SER A 21 5.02 -8.28 -8.03
N LEU A 22 5.30 -8.01 -6.76
CA LEU A 22 5.05 -6.73 -6.12
C LEU A 22 6.22 -5.78 -6.42
N ASP A 23 5.94 -4.65 -7.06
CA ASP A 23 6.93 -3.63 -7.41
C ASP A 23 6.89 -2.49 -6.39
N ILE A 24 8.02 -2.23 -5.72
CA ILE A 24 8.16 -1.18 -4.70
C ILE A 24 9.36 -0.28 -4.98
N ILE A 25 9.31 0.95 -4.44
CA ILE A 25 10.52 1.78 -4.30
C ILE A 25 11.26 1.32 -3.04
N ASP A 26 12.54 0.97 -3.18
CA ASP A 26 13.40 0.69 -2.02
C ASP A 26 13.75 2.00 -1.29
N GLN A 27 12.97 2.31 -0.26
CA GLN A 27 13.13 3.55 0.49
C GLN A 27 14.39 3.57 1.39
N THR A 28 15.09 2.44 1.53
CA THR A 28 16.36 2.41 2.30
C THR A 28 17.51 3.07 1.55
N LEU A 29 17.37 3.27 0.24
CA LEU A 29 18.37 3.90 -0.62
C LEU A 29 18.15 5.40 -0.81
N LEU A 30 17.02 5.93 -0.34
CA LEU A 30 16.69 7.35 -0.43
C LEU A 30 17.46 8.16 0.63
N PRO A 31 17.82 9.42 0.33
CA PRO A 31 17.58 10.17 -0.91
C PRO A 31 18.62 9.94 -2.01
N GLY A 32 19.62 9.09 -1.77
CA GLY A 32 20.76 8.93 -2.68
C GLY A 32 20.38 8.31 -4.03
N THR A 33 19.48 7.34 -4.04
CA THR A 33 19.10 6.64 -5.26
C THR A 33 17.63 6.22 -5.21
N ILE A 34 16.89 6.49 -6.29
CA ILE A 34 15.56 5.92 -6.49
C ILE A 34 15.75 4.58 -7.21
N LYS A 35 15.48 3.49 -6.51
CA LYS A 35 15.56 2.14 -7.05
C LYS A 35 14.25 1.40 -6.82
N ARG A 36 13.69 0.85 -7.91
CA ARG A 36 12.56 -0.06 -7.83
C ARG A 36 13.06 -1.49 -7.73
N ILE A 37 12.39 -2.29 -6.91
CA ILE A 37 12.65 -3.72 -6.75
C ILE A 37 11.35 -4.51 -6.88
N ASN A 38 11.46 -5.70 -7.47
CA ASN A 38 10.36 -6.63 -7.61
C ASN A 38 10.49 -7.73 -6.56
N LEU A 39 9.40 -7.99 -5.83
CA LEU A 39 9.34 -8.98 -4.77
C LEU A 39 8.33 -10.05 -5.19
N ASN A 40 8.73 -11.32 -5.18
CA ASN A 40 7.88 -12.43 -5.60
C ASN A 40 7.90 -13.64 -4.65
N THR A 41 8.74 -13.60 -3.62
CA THR A 41 8.79 -14.64 -2.59
C THR A 41 8.32 -14.09 -1.24
N LYS A 42 7.89 -14.99 -0.35
CA LYS A 42 7.47 -14.60 1.00
C LYS A 42 8.61 -14.00 1.82
N GLU A 43 9.83 -14.46 1.59
CA GLU A 43 11.05 -13.97 2.24
C GLU A 43 11.38 -12.55 1.82
N GLU A 44 11.30 -12.25 0.52
CA GLU A 44 11.53 -10.91 -0.02
C GLU A 44 10.49 -9.89 0.48
N ILE A 45 9.20 -10.27 0.47
CA ILE A 45 8.12 -9.40 0.96
C ILE A 45 8.27 -9.17 2.47
N TRP A 46 8.54 -10.22 3.23
CA TRP A 46 8.78 -10.13 4.66
C TRP A 46 9.98 -9.20 4.97
N GLU A 47 11.11 -9.41 4.27
CA GLU A 47 12.31 -8.60 4.44
C GLU A 47 12.07 -7.14 4.09
N ALA A 48 11.37 -6.86 2.99
CA ALA A 48 11.06 -5.51 2.55
C ALA A 48 10.24 -4.73 3.59
N ILE A 49 9.28 -5.39 4.26
CA ILE A 49 8.51 -4.79 5.36
C ILE A 49 9.38 -4.66 6.62
N LYS A 50 10.13 -5.69 6.96
CA LYS A 50 11.00 -5.73 8.16
C LYS A 50 12.09 -4.67 8.12
N LYS A 51 12.75 -4.52 6.97
CA LYS A 51 13.88 -3.60 6.77
C LYS A 51 13.45 -2.19 6.37
N LEU A 52 12.13 -1.94 6.32
CA LEU A 52 11.58 -0.64 5.91
C LEU A 52 11.97 -0.22 4.47
N ARG A 53 12.15 -1.20 3.57
CA ARG A 53 12.21 -0.89 2.12
C ARG A 53 10.89 -0.29 1.65
N VAL A 54 9.78 -0.74 2.20
CA VAL A 54 8.49 -0.06 2.21
C VAL A 54 8.19 0.42 3.63
N ARG A 55 7.84 1.69 3.79
CA ARG A 55 7.59 2.32 5.10
C ARG A 55 6.44 3.31 5.01
N GLY A 56 5.83 3.59 6.18
CA GLY A 56 4.57 4.32 6.27
C GLY A 56 3.41 3.34 6.45
N ALA A 57 2.51 3.65 7.36
CA ALA A 57 1.45 2.72 7.74
C ALA A 57 0.56 2.30 6.56
N PRO A 58 0.03 3.21 5.72
CA PRO A 58 -0.78 2.83 4.57
C PRO A 58 0.01 2.05 3.50
N ALA A 59 1.24 2.49 3.19
CA ALA A 59 2.08 1.80 2.21
C ALA A 59 2.42 0.36 2.64
N ILE A 60 2.67 0.14 3.94
CA ILE A 60 2.88 -1.20 4.51
C ILE A 60 1.60 -2.05 4.38
N GLY A 61 0.43 -1.46 4.64
CA GLY A 61 -0.86 -2.13 4.47
C GLY A 61 -1.10 -2.57 3.03
N ALA A 62 -0.88 -1.69 2.06
CA ALA A 62 -1.00 -2.01 0.64
C ALA A 62 0.03 -3.09 0.21
N ALA A 63 1.29 -2.98 0.66
CA ALA A 63 2.32 -3.98 0.38
C ALA A 63 1.97 -5.36 0.96
N ALA A 64 1.40 -5.40 2.15
CA ALA A 64 0.95 -6.64 2.78
C ALA A 64 -0.23 -7.27 2.04
N ALA A 65 -1.21 -6.47 1.62
CA ALA A 65 -2.38 -6.92 0.87
C ALA A 65 -1.98 -7.51 -0.50
N TYR A 66 -1.20 -6.77 -1.28
CA TYR A 66 -0.68 -7.31 -2.54
C TYR A 66 0.25 -8.51 -2.34
N GLY A 67 1.10 -8.44 -1.32
CA GLY A 67 2.02 -9.53 -1.00
C GLY A 67 1.30 -10.84 -0.68
N ILE A 68 0.28 -10.80 0.18
CA ILE A 68 -0.49 -12.02 0.52
C ILE A 68 -1.32 -12.50 -0.67
N ALA A 69 -1.88 -11.61 -1.51
CA ALA A 69 -2.60 -11.97 -2.73
C ALA A 69 -1.68 -12.71 -3.71
N LEU A 70 -0.48 -12.16 -3.96
CA LEU A 70 0.53 -12.77 -4.81
C LEU A 70 0.95 -14.15 -4.31
N LEU A 71 1.26 -14.29 -3.03
CA LEU A 71 1.67 -15.56 -2.45
C LEU A 71 0.53 -16.59 -2.45
N ALA A 72 -0.70 -16.16 -2.18
CA ALA A 72 -1.87 -17.01 -2.21
C ALA A 72 -2.19 -17.53 -3.63
N SER A 73 -1.91 -16.74 -4.66
CA SER A 73 -2.10 -17.19 -6.06
C SER A 73 -1.27 -18.41 -6.41
N GLY A 74 -0.09 -18.56 -5.79
CA GLY A 74 0.81 -19.71 -5.96
C GLY A 74 0.45 -20.95 -5.14
N ILE A 75 -0.55 -20.92 -4.26
CA ILE A 75 -0.98 -22.10 -3.51
C ILE A 75 -1.61 -23.10 -4.46
N ALA A 76 -1.09 -24.33 -4.50
CA ALA A 76 -1.62 -25.40 -5.35
C ALA A 76 -2.89 -26.03 -4.74
N GLY A 77 -3.75 -26.59 -5.64
CA GLY A 77 -4.97 -27.29 -5.25
C GLY A 77 -6.22 -26.42 -5.29
N ASP A 78 -7.37 -27.09 -5.21
CA ASP A 78 -8.72 -26.53 -5.35
C ASP A 78 -9.58 -26.72 -4.07
N GLN A 79 -9.04 -27.39 -3.06
CA GLN A 79 -9.74 -27.66 -1.81
C GLN A 79 -9.60 -26.49 -0.85
N TYR A 80 -10.72 -25.88 -0.46
CA TYR A 80 -10.76 -24.68 0.38
C TYR A 80 -9.97 -24.85 1.68
N ASP A 81 -10.14 -25.94 2.42
CA ASP A 81 -9.51 -26.12 3.72
C ASP A 81 -7.99 -26.20 3.62
N ALA A 82 -7.47 -26.86 2.56
CA ALA A 82 -6.05 -26.92 2.28
C ALA A 82 -5.51 -25.53 1.86
N PHE A 83 -6.22 -24.81 1.00
CA PHE A 83 -5.90 -23.45 0.60
C PHE A 83 -5.87 -22.51 1.81
N TYR A 84 -6.91 -22.53 2.63
CA TYR A 84 -7.04 -21.65 3.79
C TYR A 84 -5.96 -21.91 4.83
N SER A 85 -5.60 -23.17 5.09
CA SER A 85 -4.51 -23.52 5.98
C SER A 85 -3.19 -22.89 5.53
N ARG A 86 -2.87 -23.01 4.23
CA ARG A 86 -1.65 -22.41 3.66
C ARG A 86 -1.71 -20.89 3.63
N PHE A 87 -2.87 -20.32 3.33
CA PHE A 87 -3.07 -18.87 3.40
C PHE A 87 -2.78 -18.33 4.81
N LYS A 88 -3.27 -19.01 5.85
CA LYS A 88 -2.98 -18.64 7.25
C LYS A 88 -1.49 -18.69 7.58
N GLU A 89 -0.79 -19.74 7.17
CA GLU A 89 0.67 -19.83 7.36
C GLU A 89 1.39 -18.63 6.74
N LEU A 90 1.02 -18.25 5.51
CA LEU A 90 1.60 -17.10 4.81
C LEU A 90 1.23 -15.77 5.50
N LYS A 91 -0.02 -15.63 5.96
CA LYS A 91 -0.47 -14.47 6.72
C LYS A 91 0.34 -14.30 8.01
N ASP A 92 0.49 -15.36 8.80
CA ASP A 92 1.20 -15.32 10.07
C ASP A 92 2.69 -15.04 9.84
N TYR A 93 3.27 -15.60 8.78
CA TYR A 93 4.63 -15.31 8.38
C TYR A 93 4.82 -13.81 8.07
N LEU A 94 3.99 -13.22 7.23
CA LEU A 94 4.09 -11.79 6.90
C LEU A 94 3.83 -10.90 8.13
N ALA A 95 2.85 -11.25 8.98
CA ALA A 95 2.54 -10.55 10.22
C ALA A 95 3.75 -10.49 11.17
N SER A 96 4.59 -11.52 11.19
CA SER A 96 5.80 -11.59 12.03
C SER A 96 6.87 -10.56 11.66
N SER A 97 6.79 -9.97 10.46
CA SER A 97 7.77 -8.98 10.00
C SER A 97 7.82 -7.74 10.89
N ARG A 98 6.64 -7.24 11.34
CA ARG A 98 6.52 -6.09 12.23
C ARG A 98 5.35 -6.24 13.21
N PRO A 99 5.54 -6.88 14.36
CA PRO A 99 4.47 -7.21 15.30
C PRO A 99 3.66 -6.02 15.86
N THR A 100 4.19 -4.81 15.75
CA THR A 100 3.53 -3.58 16.23
C THR A 100 2.91 -2.71 15.13
N ALA A 101 3.00 -3.13 13.86
CA ALA A 101 2.52 -2.35 12.73
C ALA A 101 1.01 -2.56 12.51
N VAL A 102 0.19 -1.70 13.09
CA VAL A 102 -1.28 -1.82 13.08
C VAL A 102 -1.84 -2.03 11.68
N ASN A 103 -1.40 -1.25 10.69
CA ASN A 103 -1.91 -1.35 9.32
C ASN A 103 -1.49 -2.65 8.62
N LEU A 104 -0.37 -3.26 9.00
CA LEU A 104 0.01 -4.59 8.52
C LEU A 104 -1.05 -5.62 8.92
N PHE A 105 -1.39 -5.65 10.22
CA PHE A 105 -2.40 -6.58 10.73
C PHE A 105 -3.79 -6.26 10.18
N TRP A 106 -4.15 -4.99 10.09
CA TRP A 106 -5.42 -4.58 9.52
C TRP A 106 -5.59 -5.09 8.08
N ALA A 107 -4.60 -4.87 7.23
CA ALA A 107 -4.64 -5.31 5.84
C ALA A 107 -4.71 -6.85 5.74
N LEU A 108 -3.83 -7.57 6.46
CA LEU A 108 -3.81 -9.03 6.46
C LEU A 108 -5.12 -9.64 7.01
N ASN A 109 -5.73 -9.03 8.03
CA ASN A 109 -7.01 -9.47 8.58
C ASN A 109 -8.16 -9.19 7.59
N ARG A 110 -8.13 -8.07 6.88
CA ARG A 110 -9.11 -7.75 5.83
C ARG A 110 -9.02 -8.75 4.68
N MET A 111 -7.82 -9.12 4.26
CA MET A 111 -7.60 -10.16 3.26
C MET A 111 -8.11 -11.54 3.72
N GLU A 112 -7.89 -11.91 4.98
CA GLU A 112 -8.44 -13.15 5.54
C GLU A 112 -9.97 -13.12 5.61
N ALA A 113 -10.56 -11.97 5.98
CA ALA A 113 -12.01 -11.80 5.97
C ALA A 113 -12.60 -12.00 4.57
N ALA A 114 -11.92 -11.51 3.53
CA ALA A 114 -12.33 -11.74 2.14
C ALA A 114 -12.31 -13.24 1.77
N VAL A 115 -11.26 -13.98 2.18
CA VAL A 115 -11.20 -15.43 1.97
C VAL A 115 -12.35 -16.14 2.69
N THR A 116 -12.54 -15.87 3.98
CA THR A 116 -13.52 -16.58 4.82
C THR A 116 -14.98 -16.28 4.43
N ALA A 117 -15.27 -15.05 4.01
CA ALA A 117 -16.58 -14.66 3.52
C ALA A 117 -16.96 -15.34 2.19
N ASN A 118 -15.98 -15.85 1.45
CA ASN A 118 -16.17 -16.48 0.14
C ASN A 118 -15.81 -17.98 0.11
N LYS A 119 -15.86 -18.65 1.26
CA LYS A 119 -15.47 -20.07 1.41
C LYS A 119 -16.21 -21.05 0.52
N GLU A 120 -17.42 -20.71 0.06
CA GLU A 120 -18.24 -21.54 -0.82
C GLU A 120 -17.88 -21.35 -2.33
N ARG A 121 -16.95 -20.45 -2.65
CA ARG A 121 -16.49 -20.22 -4.02
C ARG A 121 -15.32 -21.13 -4.37
N ASP A 122 -15.10 -21.32 -5.66
CA ASP A 122 -13.89 -21.99 -6.14
C ASP A 122 -12.61 -21.26 -5.69
N VAL A 123 -11.59 -22.00 -5.31
CA VAL A 123 -10.30 -21.45 -4.85
C VAL A 123 -9.70 -20.50 -5.88
N THR A 124 -9.84 -20.78 -7.18
CA THR A 124 -9.40 -19.88 -8.25
C THR A 124 -10.12 -18.53 -8.18
N ALA A 125 -11.43 -18.53 -7.95
CA ALA A 125 -12.20 -17.30 -7.80
C ALA A 125 -11.83 -16.54 -6.52
N ILE A 126 -11.47 -17.23 -5.44
CA ILE A 126 -10.97 -16.60 -4.20
C ILE A 126 -9.62 -15.93 -4.44
N LYS A 127 -8.72 -16.54 -5.22
CA LYS A 127 -7.42 -15.95 -5.56
C LYS A 127 -7.57 -14.67 -6.38
N GLU A 128 -8.48 -14.64 -7.36
CA GLU A 128 -8.79 -13.42 -8.11
C GLU A 128 -9.36 -12.33 -7.20
N LEU A 129 -10.31 -12.69 -6.33
CA LEU A 129 -10.91 -11.79 -5.34
C LEU A 129 -9.84 -11.14 -4.43
N LEU A 130 -8.78 -11.85 -4.08
CA LEU A 130 -7.71 -11.30 -3.25
C LEU A 130 -6.97 -10.15 -3.95
N PHE A 131 -6.73 -10.24 -5.26
CA PHE A 131 -6.15 -9.12 -6.01
C PHE A 131 -7.12 -7.92 -6.07
N GLU A 132 -8.40 -8.18 -6.33
CA GLU A 132 -9.43 -7.12 -6.31
C GLU A 132 -9.51 -6.43 -4.94
N GLU A 133 -9.39 -7.20 -3.86
CA GLU A 133 -9.44 -6.63 -2.50
C GLU A 133 -8.17 -5.83 -2.17
N ALA A 134 -7.00 -6.27 -2.65
CA ALA A 134 -5.76 -5.51 -2.51
C ALA A 134 -5.81 -4.20 -3.31
N ASP A 135 -6.39 -4.21 -4.52
CA ASP A 135 -6.63 -3.00 -5.31
C ASP A 135 -7.59 -2.04 -4.59
N LYS A 136 -8.65 -2.54 -3.96
CA LYS A 136 -9.55 -1.72 -3.14
C LYS A 136 -8.83 -1.09 -1.95
N ILE A 137 -8.00 -1.83 -1.23
CA ILE A 137 -7.20 -1.30 -0.11
C ILE A 137 -6.33 -0.14 -0.59
N ARG A 138 -5.68 -0.29 -1.73
CA ARG A 138 -4.85 0.77 -2.32
C ARG A 138 -5.68 1.98 -2.75
N GLU A 139 -6.78 1.75 -3.43
CA GLU A 139 -7.64 2.83 -3.93
C GLU A 139 -8.31 3.60 -2.79
N GLU A 140 -8.80 2.92 -1.76
CA GLU A 140 -9.35 3.56 -0.56
C GLU A 140 -8.32 4.47 0.12
N ASP A 141 -7.05 4.06 0.21
CA ASP A 141 -5.98 4.92 0.73
C ASP A 141 -5.78 6.18 -0.13
N ILE A 142 -5.82 6.04 -1.45
CA ILE A 142 -5.74 7.17 -2.39
C ILE A 142 -6.90 8.14 -2.15
N GLN A 143 -8.13 7.63 -2.05
CA GLN A 143 -9.32 8.45 -1.86
C GLN A 143 -9.33 9.14 -0.49
N ILE A 144 -8.93 8.45 0.58
CA ILE A 144 -8.79 9.04 1.91
C ILE A 144 -7.74 10.15 1.89
N SER A 145 -6.58 9.89 1.31
CA SER A 145 -5.50 10.89 1.20
C SER A 145 -5.91 12.09 0.35
N ARG A 146 -6.65 11.86 -0.74
CA ARG A 146 -7.22 12.94 -1.56
C ARG A 146 -8.23 13.78 -0.78
N GLY A 147 -9.14 13.15 -0.04
CA GLY A 147 -10.11 13.85 0.81
C GLY A 147 -9.44 14.73 1.88
N ILE A 148 -8.38 14.23 2.52
CA ILE A 148 -7.54 15.03 3.43
C ILE A 148 -6.96 16.24 2.68
N GLY A 149 -6.48 16.01 1.47
CA GLY A 149 -5.91 17.06 0.61
C GLY A 149 -6.92 18.15 0.26
N GLU A 150 -8.10 17.77 -0.18
CA GLU A 150 -9.17 18.70 -0.59
C GLU A 150 -9.65 19.58 0.57
N ILE A 151 -9.90 18.98 1.74
CA ILE A 151 -10.29 19.71 2.96
C ILE A 151 -9.17 20.64 3.40
N GLY A 152 -7.95 20.12 3.48
CA GLY A 152 -6.78 20.91 3.90
C GLY A 152 -6.46 22.04 2.94
N PHE A 153 -6.63 21.85 1.63
CA PHE A 153 -6.46 22.90 0.64
C PHE A 153 -7.50 24.02 0.82
N GLY A 154 -8.75 23.69 1.14
CA GLY A 154 -9.77 24.67 1.49
C GLY A 154 -9.30 25.59 2.62
N LEU A 155 -8.76 25.01 3.71
CA LEU A 155 -8.21 25.78 4.83
C LEU A 155 -7.00 26.64 4.42
N LEU A 156 -6.11 26.13 3.58
CA LEU A 156 -4.95 26.89 3.09
C LEU A 156 -5.37 28.09 2.25
N LYS A 157 -6.43 27.95 1.44
CA LYS A 157 -6.99 29.09 0.65
C LYS A 157 -7.49 30.21 1.56
N GLU A 158 -8.16 29.87 2.67
CA GLU A 158 -8.64 30.86 3.63
C GLU A 158 -7.51 31.61 4.34
N LEU A 159 -6.39 30.91 4.59
CA LEU A 159 -5.21 31.49 5.24
C LEU A 159 -4.37 32.35 4.30
N LYS A 160 -4.46 32.15 2.99
CA LYS A 160 -3.69 32.88 2.01
C LYS A 160 -4.21 34.31 1.87
N LYS A 161 -3.37 35.28 2.23
CA LYS A 161 -3.60 36.71 2.01
C LYS A 161 -2.75 37.18 0.82
N GLU A 162 -3.28 38.13 0.06
CA GLU A 162 -2.57 38.73 -1.06
C GLU A 162 -1.19 39.25 -0.66
N GLY A 163 -0.17 38.93 -1.44
CA GLY A 163 1.22 39.33 -1.20
C GLY A 163 1.92 38.58 -0.05
N ARG A 164 1.32 37.53 0.51
CA ARG A 164 1.97 36.69 1.55
C ARG A 164 2.22 35.27 1.06
N GLU A 165 3.39 34.77 1.36
CA GLU A 165 3.72 33.34 1.26
C GLU A 165 3.17 32.59 2.47
N ILE A 166 2.75 31.34 2.25
CA ILE A 166 2.35 30.43 3.32
C ILE A 166 3.49 29.41 3.52
N GLY A 167 4.05 29.38 4.73
CA GLY A 167 4.95 28.32 5.16
C GLY A 167 4.15 27.18 5.78
N ILE A 168 4.41 25.94 5.32
CA ILE A 168 3.79 24.74 5.87
C ILE A 168 4.87 23.89 6.54
N LEU A 169 4.67 23.57 7.83
CA LEU A 169 5.53 22.67 8.58
C LEU A 169 4.80 21.36 8.83
N THR A 170 5.42 20.25 8.49
CA THR A 170 4.93 18.91 8.81
C THR A 170 5.99 18.10 9.55
N HIS A 171 5.57 17.01 10.19
CA HIS A 171 6.43 16.12 10.94
C HIS A 171 6.19 14.67 10.52
N CYS A 172 7.17 13.78 10.78
CA CYS A 172 7.12 12.36 10.46
C CYS A 172 7.19 12.07 8.94
N ASN A 173 6.95 10.82 8.56
CA ASN A 173 6.89 10.38 7.17
C ASN A 173 5.47 10.58 6.64
N ALA A 174 5.14 11.79 6.25
CA ALA A 174 3.78 12.22 5.89
C ALA A 174 3.55 12.38 4.38
N GLY A 175 4.59 12.14 3.57
CA GLY A 175 4.56 12.31 2.11
C GLY A 175 4.05 11.08 1.35
N THR A 176 4.12 11.17 0.02
CA THR A 176 3.66 10.15 -0.93
C THR A 176 4.26 8.76 -0.68
N LEU A 177 5.51 8.71 -0.24
CA LEU A 177 6.21 7.45 0.06
C LEU A 177 5.65 6.68 1.26
N ALA A 178 4.81 7.31 2.09
CA ALA A 178 4.17 6.66 3.23
C ALA A 178 2.78 6.09 2.93
N THR A 179 2.21 6.41 1.77
CA THR A 179 0.85 6.10 1.34
C THR A 179 0.87 5.51 -0.08
N ALA A 180 -0.31 5.24 -0.63
CA ALA A 180 -0.42 4.81 -2.04
C ALA A 180 -0.23 5.97 -3.03
N LYS A 181 -0.61 7.22 -2.63
CA LYS A 181 -0.44 8.43 -3.47
C LYS A 181 -0.23 9.65 -2.56
N TYR A 182 -0.74 10.68 -2.61
CA TYR A 182 -0.72 12.04 -2.02
C TYR A 182 0.00 12.25 -0.66
N GLY A 183 0.25 11.21 0.13
CA GLY A 183 0.62 11.36 1.54
C GLY A 183 -0.58 11.75 2.41
N THR A 184 -0.33 12.11 3.65
CA THR A 184 -1.34 12.60 4.59
C THR A 184 -1.22 14.12 4.77
N ALA A 185 -0.32 14.59 5.62
CA ALA A 185 -0.13 16.03 5.86
C ALA A 185 0.42 16.79 4.63
N THR A 186 0.97 16.10 3.64
CA THR A 186 1.41 16.72 2.37
C THR A 186 0.31 16.77 1.31
N ALA A 187 -0.78 16.02 1.47
CA ALA A 187 -1.85 15.96 0.48
C ALA A 187 -2.43 17.34 0.09
N PRO A 188 -2.66 18.29 1.01
CA PRO A 188 -3.14 19.62 0.66
C PRO A 188 -2.22 20.38 -0.29
N MET A 189 -0.91 20.13 -0.22
CA MET A 189 0.07 20.78 -1.09
C MET A 189 -0.04 20.25 -2.52
N TYR A 190 -0.25 18.93 -2.69
CA TYR A 190 -0.43 18.33 -4.02
C TYR A 190 -1.75 18.74 -4.65
N ILE A 191 -2.85 18.76 -3.89
CA ILE A 191 -4.14 19.28 -4.38
C ILE A 191 -4.06 20.77 -4.77
N ALA A 192 -3.20 21.54 -4.12
CA ALA A 192 -2.98 22.95 -4.49
C ALA A 192 -2.23 23.11 -5.82
N LEU A 193 -1.57 22.08 -6.31
CA LEU A 193 -0.83 22.06 -7.59
C LEU A 193 -1.64 21.46 -8.74
N GLU A 194 -2.69 20.68 -8.46
CA GLU A 194 -3.67 20.20 -9.45
C GLU A 194 -4.56 21.34 -9.97
#